data_b9b867c87062a901a4b8823dc904d0eb
#
_entry.id   b9b867c87062a901a4b8823dc904d0eb
#
_cell.length_a   1.000
_cell.length_b   1.000
_cell.length_c   1.000
_cell.angle_alpha   90.00
_cell.angle_beta   90.00
_cell.angle_gamma   90.00
#
_symmetry.space_group_name_H-M   'P 1'
#
loop_
_entity.id
_entity.type
_entity.pdbx_description
1 polymer ?
#
loop_
_entity_poly.entity_id
_entity_poly.type
_entity_poly.pdbx_seq_one_letter_code
_entity_poly.pdbx_strand_id
1 'polypeptide(L)'
;MIEERAVLVGAGETRHMAELGRLAGTLGIEASAVLEQNRRDGTGYLGRGKREELRELALEVGALFVIADDELTASQARVLEKACGVSVVDRTELIIRIFEAHARDAASRLEVELADLEYRLPRVKGKNPELSRLGGGGVTTRGPGEQQLEYDRRVIRDRMATINRKLKDEKAGRAVRGARLREAGPPTVALIGYTNAGKTTILNALSGAKRSTKDRLFETLQTTTRLVEGSGATGRDGAARPDFVVTDTVGFIRKLPTQLVHSFASTLTSAREADISVLCADAASLELADEISTVTRTLSETFGPDNGTPMGTTILCLNKIDLLAEERIRELRAKYPDAVMISALQGCEDLLQEIYASIASQRQRMALLIPHSDYAAASRLYGLAEIHTRENTPDGVLMNVSLPRSATARYIPYITTDNTVPRPNPSEKKS
;
A
#
# COMPACT_ATOMS: atom_id res chain seq x y z
N MET A 1 12.69 28.66 -12.11
CA MET A 1 11.89 27.62 -12.79
C MET A 1 10.51 28.19 -12.92
N ILE A 2 9.90 28.15 -14.10
CA ILE A 2 8.50 28.54 -14.28
C ILE A 2 7.69 27.50 -13.57
N GLU A 3 7.05 27.85 -12.45
CA GLU A 3 6.12 26.97 -11.75
C GLU A 3 4.93 26.71 -12.66
N GLU A 4 4.68 25.45 -12.99
CA GLU A 4 3.53 25.06 -13.79
C GLU A 4 2.26 25.27 -12.97
N ARG A 5 1.35 26.16 -13.42
CA ARG A 5 0.14 26.51 -12.70
C ARG A 5 -1.06 25.71 -13.20
N ALA A 6 -1.93 25.35 -12.27
CA ALA A 6 -3.16 24.62 -12.58
C ALA A 6 -4.36 25.24 -11.87
N VAL A 7 -5.53 25.11 -12.52
CA VAL A 7 -6.83 25.28 -11.89
C VAL A 7 -7.36 23.91 -11.50
N LEU A 8 -7.68 23.71 -10.23
CA LEU A 8 -8.32 22.49 -9.76
C LEU A 8 -9.84 22.60 -9.95
N VAL A 9 -10.47 21.54 -10.47
CA VAL A 9 -11.92 21.50 -10.67
C VAL A 9 -12.54 20.29 -10.01
N GLY A 10 -13.65 20.50 -9.30
CA GLY A 10 -14.40 19.44 -8.64
C GLY A 10 -15.90 19.57 -8.89
N ALA A 11 -16.58 18.45 -9.16
CA ALA A 11 -18.03 18.41 -9.34
C ALA A 11 -18.65 17.25 -8.54
N GLY A 12 -19.80 17.52 -7.88
CA GLY A 12 -20.49 16.56 -7.02
C GLY A 12 -20.43 16.92 -5.54
N GLU A 13 -20.98 16.06 -4.68
CA GLU A 13 -21.09 16.33 -3.25
C GLU A 13 -19.76 16.04 -2.50
N THR A 14 -19.05 14.98 -2.91
CA THR A 14 -17.77 14.59 -2.31
C THR A 14 -16.59 15.06 -3.14
N ARG A 15 -15.98 16.16 -2.72
CA ARG A 15 -14.81 16.77 -3.38
C ARG A 15 -13.65 16.81 -2.40
N HIS A 16 -12.47 16.50 -2.90
CA HIS A 16 -11.27 16.46 -2.07
C HIS A 16 -10.18 17.37 -2.65
N MET A 17 -10.51 18.66 -2.77
CA MET A 17 -9.66 19.64 -3.44
C MET A 17 -8.32 19.84 -2.76
N ALA A 18 -8.28 19.78 -1.42
CA ALA A 18 -7.01 19.88 -0.67
C ALA A 18 -6.08 18.69 -0.95
N GLU A 19 -6.61 17.48 -1.07
CA GLU A 19 -5.84 16.30 -1.46
C GLU A 19 -5.37 16.39 -2.92
N LEU A 20 -6.26 16.83 -3.83
CA LEU A 20 -5.91 17.03 -5.23
C LEU A 20 -4.78 18.06 -5.40
N GLY A 21 -4.79 19.15 -4.62
CA GLY A 21 -3.73 20.15 -4.60
C GLY A 21 -2.40 19.58 -4.12
N ARG A 22 -2.41 18.73 -3.09
CA ARG A 22 -1.21 18.03 -2.62
C ARG A 22 -0.66 17.05 -3.66
N LEU A 23 -1.56 16.35 -4.39
CA LEU A 23 -1.17 15.47 -5.50
C LEU A 23 -0.50 16.27 -6.62
N ALA A 24 -1.07 17.39 -7.06
CA ALA A 24 -0.48 18.27 -8.05
C ALA A 24 0.89 18.78 -7.60
N GLY A 25 1.02 19.22 -6.35
CA GLY A 25 2.26 19.67 -5.75
C GLY A 25 3.37 18.62 -5.72
N THR A 26 3.04 17.32 -5.71
CA THR A 26 4.01 16.23 -5.80
C THR A 26 4.77 16.23 -7.13
N LEU A 27 4.13 16.70 -8.21
CA LEU A 27 4.74 16.90 -9.53
C LEU A 27 5.34 18.31 -9.73
N GLY A 28 5.29 19.17 -8.70
CA GLY A 28 5.74 20.54 -8.81
C GLY A 28 4.73 21.48 -9.49
N ILE A 29 3.47 21.05 -9.62
CA ILE A 29 2.38 21.85 -10.20
C ILE A 29 1.72 22.67 -9.07
N GLU A 30 1.66 23.98 -9.22
CA GLU A 30 1.02 24.90 -8.28
C GLU A 30 -0.50 24.95 -8.54
N ALA A 31 -1.29 24.62 -7.53
CA ALA A 31 -2.73 24.80 -7.54
C ALA A 31 -3.07 26.29 -7.30
N SER A 32 -3.15 27.09 -8.36
CA SER A 32 -3.31 28.53 -8.25
C SER A 32 -4.77 28.97 -8.08
N ALA A 33 -5.73 28.12 -8.43
CA ALA A 33 -7.16 28.39 -8.23
C ALA A 33 -7.97 27.10 -8.11
N VAL A 34 -9.15 27.20 -7.51
CA VAL A 34 -10.10 26.09 -7.32
C VAL A 34 -11.48 26.48 -7.80
N LEU A 35 -12.10 25.65 -8.61
CA LEU A 35 -13.47 25.82 -9.10
C LEU A 35 -14.33 24.61 -8.76
N GLU A 36 -15.41 24.83 -8.05
CA GLU A 36 -16.27 23.74 -7.58
C GLU A 36 -17.71 23.90 -8.08
N GLN A 37 -18.38 22.76 -8.25
CA GLN A 37 -19.79 22.67 -8.64
C GLN A 37 -20.48 21.54 -7.84
N ASN A 38 -21.70 21.80 -7.34
CA ASN A 38 -22.42 20.82 -6.51
C ASN A 38 -22.97 19.61 -7.29
N ARG A 39 -23.26 19.77 -8.57
CA ARG A 39 -23.79 18.68 -9.43
C ARG A 39 -22.89 18.45 -10.62
N ARG A 40 -22.63 17.18 -10.95
CA ARG A 40 -21.92 16.82 -12.18
C ARG A 40 -22.84 17.06 -13.40
N ASP A 41 -22.25 17.65 -14.42
CA ASP A 41 -22.86 17.63 -15.76
C ASP A 41 -22.46 16.34 -16.48
N GLY A 42 -23.44 15.56 -16.93
CA GLY A 42 -23.19 14.28 -17.58
C GLY A 42 -22.37 14.40 -18.88
N THR A 43 -22.52 15.49 -19.61
CA THR A 43 -21.88 15.70 -20.92
C THR A 43 -20.51 16.36 -20.79
N GLY A 44 -20.41 17.38 -19.94
CA GLY A 44 -19.25 18.27 -19.88
C GLY A 44 -18.51 18.27 -18.55
N TYR A 45 -18.89 17.43 -17.58
CA TYR A 45 -18.43 17.41 -16.20
C TYR A 45 -18.83 18.67 -15.42
N LEU A 46 -18.56 19.86 -15.96
CA LEU A 46 -19.04 21.14 -15.47
C LEU A 46 -20.15 21.66 -16.35
N GLY A 47 -21.14 22.36 -15.78
CA GLY A 47 -22.21 23.06 -16.52
C GLY A 47 -21.64 24.17 -17.39
N ARG A 48 -22.45 24.64 -18.37
CA ARG A 48 -22.00 25.63 -19.35
C ARG A 48 -21.44 26.91 -18.70
N GLY A 49 -22.16 27.51 -17.75
CA GLY A 49 -21.72 28.72 -17.07
C GLY A 49 -20.41 28.50 -16.28
N LYS A 50 -20.27 27.34 -15.61
CA LYS A 50 -19.04 27.01 -14.89
C LYS A 50 -17.83 26.76 -15.83
N ARG A 51 -18.07 26.34 -17.06
CA ARG A 51 -16.99 26.21 -18.07
C ARG A 51 -16.53 27.60 -18.58
N GLU A 52 -17.42 28.57 -18.67
CA GLU A 52 -17.07 29.95 -19.00
C GLU A 52 -16.23 30.57 -17.85
N GLU A 53 -16.67 30.40 -16.61
CA GLU A 53 -15.92 30.78 -15.39
C GLU A 53 -14.54 30.11 -15.33
N LEU A 54 -14.46 28.83 -15.66
CA LEU A 54 -13.18 28.09 -15.72
C LEU A 54 -12.23 28.70 -16.75
N ARG A 55 -12.72 29.11 -17.90
CA ARG A 55 -11.91 29.76 -18.94
C ARG A 55 -11.34 31.08 -18.47
N GLU A 56 -12.15 31.92 -17.86
CA GLU A 56 -11.71 33.19 -17.30
C GLU A 56 -10.66 33.00 -16.22
N LEU A 57 -10.92 32.10 -15.30
CA LEU A 57 -10.02 31.75 -14.19
C LEU A 57 -8.70 31.20 -14.69
N ALA A 58 -8.71 30.29 -15.69
CA ALA A 58 -7.51 29.73 -16.27
C ALA A 58 -6.62 30.80 -16.94
N LEU A 59 -7.24 31.77 -17.61
CA LEU A 59 -6.53 32.92 -18.22
C LEU A 59 -5.96 33.86 -17.14
N GLU A 60 -6.73 34.15 -16.10
CA GLU A 60 -6.34 35.06 -15.02
C GLU A 60 -5.08 34.55 -14.28
N VAL A 61 -5.07 33.26 -13.92
CA VAL A 61 -3.93 32.66 -13.19
C VAL A 61 -2.79 32.23 -14.12
N GLY A 62 -2.96 32.28 -15.44
CA GLY A 62 -2.00 31.77 -16.41
C GLY A 62 -1.80 30.26 -16.32
N ALA A 63 -2.87 29.51 -16.12
CA ALA A 63 -2.82 28.07 -15.95
C ALA A 63 -2.37 27.35 -17.23
N LEU A 64 -1.51 26.37 -17.08
CA LEU A 64 -1.12 25.44 -18.15
C LEU A 64 -2.01 24.19 -18.16
N PHE A 65 -2.61 23.87 -17.02
CA PHE A 65 -3.45 22.69 -16.82
C PHE A 65 -4.73 23.02 -16.07
N VAL A 66 -5.78 22.27 -16.37
CA VAL A 66 -6.94 22.07 -15.51
C VAL A 66 -6.88 20.66 -14.96
N ILE A 67 -6.97 20.48 -13.64
CA ILE A 67 -6.90 19.19 -12.98
C ILE A 67 -8.25 18.87 -12.35
N ALA A 68 -8.90 17.78 -12.79
CA ALA A 68 -10.21 17.35 -12.30
C ALA A 68 -10.07 16.32 -11.15
N ASP A 69 -10.93 16.47 -10.11
CA ASP A 69 -10.95 15.57 -8.93
C ASP A 69 -11.54 14.19 -9.19
N ASP A 70 -12.10 13.95 -10.36
CA ASP A 70 -12.69 12.69 -10.77
C ASP A 70 -12.05 12.17 -12.05
N GLU A 71 -12.22 10.87 -12.32
CA GLU A 71 -11.91 10.32 -13.63
C GLU A 71 -12.90 10.85 -14.66
N LEU A 72 -12.40 11.39 -15.75
CA LEU A 72 -13.19 11.96 -16.84
C LEU A 72 -13.32 10.97 -18.00
N THR A 73 -14.48 10.94 -18.63
CA THR A 73 -14.58 10.30 -19.95
C THR A 73 -13.79 11.12 -21.00
N ALA A 74 -13.33 10.48 -22.05
CA ALA A 74 -12.64 11.17 -23.15
C ALA A 74 -13.48 12.28 -23.78
N SER A 75 -14.82 12.22 -23.70
CA SER A 75 -15.72 13.27 -24.16
C SER A 75 -15.73 14.46 -23.22
N GLN A 76 -15.82 14.23 -21.92
CA GLN A 76 -15.80 15.27 -20.90
C GLN A 76 -14.49 16.06 -20.91
N ALA A 77 -13.35 15.34 -20.95
CA ALA A 77 -12.04 15.98 -21.04
C ALA A 77 -11.96 16.94 -22.24
N ARG A 78 -12.36 16.52 -23.45
CA ARG A 78 -12.37 17.37 -24.63
C ARG A 78 -13.30 18.57 -24.52
N VAL A 79 -14.46 18.39 -23.91
CA VAL A 79 -15.41 19.50 -23.71
C VAL A 79 -14.78 20.56 -22.80
N LEU A 80 -14.07 20.14 -21.75
CA LEU A 80 -13.35 21.05 -20.87
C LEU A 80 -12.16 21.70 -21.58
N GLU A 81 -11.30 20.92 -22.28
CA GLU A 81 -10.17 21.44 -23.05
C GLU A 81 -10.61 22.50 -24.08
N LYS A 82 -11.69 22.22 -24.82
CA LYS A 82 -12.24 23.17 -25.78
C LYS A 82 -12.77 24.44 -25.10
N ALA A 83 -13.30 24.30 -23.88
CA ALA A 83 -13.83 25.44 -23.14
C ALA A 83 -12.75 26.32 -22.56
N CYS A 84 -11.75 25.75 -21.90
CA CYS A 84 -10.70 26.51 -21.20
C CYS A 84 -9.46 26.83 -22.06
N GLY A 85 -9.23 26.09 -23.15
CA GLY A 85 -8.10 26.33 -24.07
C GLY A 85 -6.76 25.79 -23.56
N VAL A 86 -6.73 25.06 -22.45
CA VAL A 86 -5.55 24.43 -21.85
C VAL A 86 -5.77 22.93 -21.69
N SER A 87 -4.67 22.17 -21.46
CA SER A 87 -4.75 20.72 -21.25
C SER A 87 -5.53 20.37 -20.00
N VAL A 88 -6.37 19.34 -20.10
CA VAL A 88 -7.16 18.82 -18.98
C VAL A 88 -6.59 17.47 -18.55
N VAL A 89 -6.21 17.38 -17.29
CA VAL A 89 -5.70 16.18 -16.62
C VAL A 89 -6.74 15.74 -15.61
N ASP A 90 -7.17 14.50 -15.64
CA ASP A 90 -8.05 13.98 -14.61
C ASP A 90 -7.26 13.36 -13.45
N ARG A 91 -7.95 13.03 -12.36
CA ARG A 91 -7.32 12.46 -11.15
C ARG A 91 -6.55 11.17 -11.45
N THR A 92 -7.09 10.32 -12.32
CA THR A 92 -6.45 9.05 -12.71
C THR A 92 -5.13 9.30 -13.44
N GLU A 93 -5.14 10.19 -14.43
CA GLU A 93 -3.93 10.56 -15.16
C GLU A 93 -2.89 11.24 -14.26
N LEU A 94 -3.33 12.13 -13.37
CA LEU A 94 -2.44 12.78 -12.39
C LEU A 94 -1.71 11.75 -11.52
N ILE A 95 -2.44 10.76 -11.00
CA ILE A 95 -1.88 9.70 -10.17
C ILE A 95 -0.90 8.85 -10.98
N ILE A 96 -1.24 8.45 -12.22
CA ILE A 96 -0.33 7.71 -13.11
C ILE A 96 0.97 8.47 -13.33
N ARG A 97 0.91 9.78 -13.61
CA ARG A 97 2.10 10.63 -13.77
C ARG A 97 2.96 10.71 -12.51
N ILE A 98 2.33 10.77 -11.32
CA ILE A 98 3.05 10.74 -10.04
C ILE A 98 3.79 9.40 -9.90
N PHE A 99 3.13 8.30 -10.20
CA PHE A 99 3.74 6.97 -10.13
C PHE A 99 4.85 6.81 -11.16
N GLU A 100 4.70 7.33 -12.37
CA GLU A 100 5.74 7.33 -13.39
C GLU A 100 7.00 8.07 -12.93
N ALA A 101 6.85 9.24 -12.31
CA ALA A 101 7.95 10.01 -11.76
C ALA A 101 8.69 9.30 -10.60
N HIS A 102 8.01 8.40 -9.87
CA HIS A 102 8.58 7.69 -8.71
C HIS A 102 9.00 6.24 -9.00
N ALA A 103 8.63 5.67 -10.15
CA ALA A 103 9.00 4.30 -10.53
C ALA A 103 10.50 4.18 -10.84
N ARG A 104 11.25 3.51 -9.96
CA ARG A 104 12.72 3.40 -10.09
C ARG A 104 13.18 2.04 -10.62
N ASP A 105 12.53 0.95 -10.26
CA ASP A 105 12.86 -0.40 -10.74
C ASP A 105 12.09 -0.78 -12.00
N ALA A 106 12.57 -1.84 -12.68
CA ALA A 106 12.00 -2.31 -13.92
C ALA A 106 10.55 -2.80 -13.77
N ALA A 107 10.22 -3.46 -12.65
CA ALA A 107 8.88 -3.99 -12.42
C ALA A 107 7.88 -2.87 -12.20
N SER A 108 8.18 -1.90 -11.30
CA SER A 108 7.33 -0.75 -11.06
C SER A 108 7.10 0.09 -12.31
N ARG A 109 8.13 0.26 -13.17
CA ARG A 109 7.97 0.94 -14.47
C ARG A 109 7.02 0.21 -15.40
N LEU A 110 7.10 -1.13 -15.44
CA LEU A 110 6.19 -1.95 -16.24
C LEU A 110 4.75 -1.90 -15.69
N GLU A 111 4.59 -1.91 -14.36
CA GLU A 111 3.28 -1.79 -13.71
C GLU A 111 2.63 -0.44 -14.03
N VAL A 112 3.39 0.66 -13.95
CA VAL A 112 2.88 2.00 -14.30
C VAL A 112 2.59 2.12 -15.79
N GLU A 113 3.48 1.61 -16.67
CA GLU A 113 3.24 1.59 -18.11
C GLU A 113 1.97 0.81 -18.46
N LEU A 114 1.70 -0.31 -17.78
CA LEU A 114 0.48 -1.08 -17.98
C LEU A 114 -0.76 -0.25 -17.61
N ALA A 115 -0.75 0.39 -16.45
CA ALA A 115 -1.85 1.22 -15.99
C ALA A 115 -2.12 2.42 -16.92
N ASP A 116 -1.06 3.06 -17.45
CA ASP A 116 -1.18 4.14 -18.44
C ASP A 116 -1.80 3.63 -19.76
N LEU A 117 -1.39 2.46 -20.24
CA LEU A 117 -1.96 1.85 -21.44
C LEU A 117 -3.44 1.46 -21.23
N GLU A 118 -3.80 0.93 -20.06
CA GLU A 118 -5.18 0.62 -19.70
C GLU A 118 -6.05 1.88 -19.65
N TYR A 119 -5.54 2.97 -19.07
CA TYR A 119 -6.20 4.26 -19.02
C TYR A 119 -6.37 4.88 -20.42
N ARG A 120 -5.35 4.77 -21.29
CA ARG A 120 -5.38 5.33 -22.66
C ARG A 120 -6.23 4.50 -23.61
N LEU A 121 -6.28 3.19 -23.49
CA LEU A 121 -6.96 2.31 -24.46
C LEU A 121 -8.41 2.72 -24.77
N PRO A 122 -9.31 3.02 -23.80
CA PRO A 122 -10.66 3.49 -24.09
C PRO A 122 -10.69 4.92 -24.65
N ARG A 123 -9.62 5.71 -24.44
CA ARG A 123 -9.48 7.11 -24.85
C ARG A 123 -8.90 7.28 -26.24
N VAL A 124 -8.31 6.22 -26.83
CA VAL A 124 -7.82 6.24 -28.21
C VAL A 124 -8.96 6.42 -29.16
N LYS A 125 -8.98 7.58 -29.83
CA LYS A 125 -9.89 7.89 -30.93
C LYS A 125 -9.05 8.25 -32.14
N GLY A 126 -9.53 7.91 -33.35
CA GLY A 126 -8.87 8.27 -34.61
C GLY A 126 -8.53 9.76 -34.66
N LYS A 127 -7.30 10.07 -35.07
CA LYS A 127 -6.74 11.43 -35.10
C LYS A 127 -7.54 12.43 -35.96
N ASN A 128 -8.43 11.94 -36.86
CA ASN A 128 -9.23 12.78 -37.74
C ASN A 128 -10.70 12.33 -37.78
N PRO A 129 -11.61 12.95 -37.01
CA PRO A 129 -13.04 12.72 -37.13
C PRO A 129 -13.61 13.14 -38.49
N GLU A 130 -12.91 13.99 -39.24
CA GLU A 130 -13.29 14.38 -40.58
C GLU A 130 -13.09 13.30 -41.64
N LEU A 131 -12.05 12.46 -41.50
CA LEU A 131 -11.82 11.30 -42.36
C LEU A 131 -12.89 10.20 -42.21
N SER A 132 -13.54 10.11 -41.04
CA SER A 132 -14.67 9.19 -40.84
C SER A 132 -15.94 9.64 -41.54
N ARG A 133 -16.07 10.94 -41.87
CA ARG A 133 -17.22 11.51 -42.57
C ARG A 133 -17.11 11.46 -44.10
N LEU A 134 -15.88 11.25 -44.61
CA LEU A 134 -15.62 11.19 -46.07
C LEU A 134 -15.89 9.81 -46.66
N GLY A 135 -16.21 8.79 -45.85
CA GLY A 135 -16.63 7.47 -46.30
C GLY A 135 -18.10 7.41 -46.62
N GLY A 136 -18.50 8.05 -47.71
CA GLY A 136 -19.85 7.98 -48.23
C GLY A 136 -20.25 6.59 -48.73
N GLY A 137 -21.31 6.01 -48.17
CA GLY A 137 -22.24 5.13 -48.87
C GLY A 137 -21.71 3.75 -49.33
N GLY A 138 -21.44 2.86 -48.41
CA GLY A 138 -21.29 1.41 -48.72
C GLY A 138 -21.18 0.59 -47.45
N VAL A 139 -22.04 -0.41 -47.29
CA VAL A 139 -22.27 -1.19 -46.10
C VAL A 139 -21.08 -2.12 -45.68
N THR A 140 -19.94 -2.09 -46.39
CA THR A 140 -18.90 -3.10 -46.26
C THR A 140 -17.45 -2.60 -46.20
N THR A 141 -17.16 -1.28 -46.26
CA THR A 141 -15.80 -0.79 -46.22
C THR A 141 -15.58 0.07 -44.99
N ARG A 142 -14.84 -0.43 -43.99
CA ARG A 142 -14.33 0.37 -42.85
C ARG A 142 -13.53 1.54 -43.39
N GLY A 143 -13.87 2.76 -42.99
CA GLY A 143 -13.15 3.98 -43.43
C GLY A 143 -11.68 3.97 -42.94
N PRO A 144 -10.75 4.67 -43.62
CA PRO A 144 -9.32 4.71 -43.26
C PRO A 144 -9.08 5.19 -41.81
N GLY A 145 -9.98 6.01 -41.27
CA GLY A 145 -9.93 6.45 -39.85
C GLY A 145 -10.28 5.34 -38.86
N GLU A 146 -11.18 4.42 -39.22
CA GLU A 146 -11.51 3.25 -38.38
C GLU A 146 -10.40 2.22 -38.39
N GLN A 147 -9.76 2.00 -39.54
CA GLN A 147 -8.61 1.09 -39.66
C GLN A 147 -7.42 1.59 -38.83
N GLN A 148 -7.12 2.88 -38.86
CA GLN A 148 -6.07 3.47 -38.03
C GLN A 148 -6.37 3.34 -36.55
N LEU A 149 -7.60 3.58 -36.14
CA LEU A 149 -8.05 3.42 -34.75
C LEU A 149 -7.89 1.97 -34.27
N GLU A 150 -8.27 1.01 -35.10
CA GLU A 150 -8.14 -0.41 -34.78
C GLU A 150 -6.67 -0.83 -34.70
N TYR A 151 -5.83 -0.32 -35.59
CA TYR A 151 -4.39 -0.52 -35.55
C TYR A 151 -3.77 0.03 -34.26
N ASP A 152 -4.07 1.29 -33.90
CA ASP A 152 -3.55 1.93 -32.68
C ASP A 152 -3.97 1.14 -31.43
N ARG A 153 -5.24 0.71 -31.35
CA ARG A 153 -5.73 -0.15 -30.26
C ARG A 153 -5.05 -1.50 -30.21
N ARG A 154 -4.73 -2.09 -31.38
CA ARG A 154 -4.02 -3.37 -31.44
C ARG A 154 -2.60 -3.23 -30.90
N VAL A 155 -1.87 -2.20 -31.32
CA VAL A 155 -0.52 -1.92 -30.83
C VAL A 155 -0.50 -1.79 -29.28
N ILE A 156 -1.48 -1.06 -28.71
CA ILE A 156 -1.60 -0.93 -27.26
C ILE A 156 -1.86 -2.30 -26.60
N ARG A 157 -2.79 -3.12 -27.13
CA ARG A 157 -3.09 -4.45 -26.57
C ARG A 157 -1.90 -5.39 -26.65
N ASP A 158 -1.16 -5.39 -27.75
CA ASP A 158 0.04 -6.21 -27.93
C ASP A 158 1.13 -5.80 -26.93
N ARG A 159 1.28 -4.50 -26.67
CA ARG A 159 2.19 -4.00 -25.64
C ARG A 159 1.78 -4.42 -24.24
N MET A 160 0.49 -4.29 -23.90
CA MET A 160 -0.09 -4.73 -22.63
C MET A 160 0.13 -6.24 -22.43
N ALA A 161 -0.11 -7.07 -23.45
CA ALA A 161 0.13 -8.51 -23.37
C ALA A 161 1.61 -8.85 -23.12
N THR A 162 2.53 -8.10 -23.73
CA THR A 162 3.97 -8.26 -23.53
C THR A 162 4.38 -7.89 -22.10
N ILE A 163 3.85 -6.79 -21.57
CA ILE A 163 4.11 -6.34 -20.19
C ILE A 163 3.58 -7.35 -19.20
N ASN A 164 2.31 -7.81 -19.38
CA ASN A 164 1.68 -8.79 -18.49
C ASN A 164 2.50 -10.09 -18.41
N ARG A 165 3.09 -10.55 -19.53
CA ARG A 165 3.96 -11.73 -19.52
C ARG A 165 5.20 -11.49 -18.66
N LYS A 166 5.90 -10.37 -18.85
CA LYS A 166 7.08 -10.01 -18.05
C LYS A 166 6.77 -9.91 -16.55
N LEU A 167 5.66 -9.26 -16.20
CA LEU A 167 5.22 -9.14 -14.80
C LEU A 167 4.86 -10.50 -14.18
N LYS A 168 4.27 -11.41 -14.96
CA LYS A 168 3.96 -12.77 -14.50
C LYS A 168 5.23 -13.56 -14.18
N ASP A 169 6.25 -13.47 -15.04
CA ASP A 169 7.55 -14.14 -14.85
C ASP A 169 8.26 -13.59 -13.59
N GLU A 170 8.23 -12.28 -13.39
CA GLU A 170 8.78 -11.64 -12.19
C GLU A 170 8.03 -12.04 -10.90
N LYS A 171 6.68 -12.08 -10.94
CA LYS A 171 5.85 -12.51 -9.81
C LYS A 171 6.17 -13.95 -9.42
N ALA A 172 6.32 -14.85 -10.39
CA ALA A 172 6.70 -16.24 -10.13
C ALA A 172 8.07 -16.34 -9.41
N GLY A 173 9.05 -15.57 -9.87
CA GLY A 173 10.37 -15.50 -9.24
C GLY A 173 10.34 -14.93 -7.81
N ARG A 174 9.50 -13.92 -7.55
CA ARG A 174 9.30 -13.34 -6.20
C ARG A 174 8.59 -14.32 -5.27
N ALA A 175 7.55 -15.02 -5.75
CA ALA A 175 6.79 -16.00 -4.96
C ALA A 175 7.69 -17.14 -4.44
N VAL A 176 8.58 -17.68 -5.29
CA VAL A 176 9.53 -18.74 -4.90
C VAL A 176 10.52 -18.23 -3.83
N ARG A 177 11.05 -17.02 -3.98
CA ARG A 177 11.95 -16.42 -2.99
C ARG A 177 11.23 -16.11 -1.68
N GLY A 178 10.01 -15.56 -1.76
CA GLY A 178 9.19 -15.23 -0.59
C GLY A 178 8.75 -16.47 0.20
N ALA A 179 8.40 -17.57 -0.47
CA ALA A 179 8.06 -18.83 0.20
C ALA A 179 9.24 -19.38 1.02
N ARG A 180 10.44 -19.36 0.46
CA ARG A 180 11.66 -19.79 1.18
C ARG A 180 11.97 -18.92 2.40
N LEU A 181 11.77 -17.61 2.31
CA LEU A 181 11.96 -16.71 3.44
C LEU A 181 10.92 -16.96 4.54
N ARG A 182 9.67 -17.21 4.21
CA ARG A 182 8.58 -17.48 5.17
C ARG A 182 8.75 -18.81 5.90
N GLU A 183 9.25 -19.84 5.24
CA GLU A 183 9.42 -21.16 5.86
C GLU A 183 10.49 -21.20 6.98
N ALA A 184 11.43 -20.27 6.95
CA ALA A 184 12.58 -20.29 7.88
C ALA A 184 13.04 -18.87 8.32
N GLY A 185 12.31 -17.83 7.92
CA GLY A 185 12.67 -16.44 8.18
C GLY A 185 12.07 -15.86 9.46
N PRO A 186 12.53 -14.66 9.85
CA PRO A 186 11.95 -13.92 10.95
C PRO A 186 10.51 -13.50 10.64
N PRO A 187 9.66 -13.21 11.65
CA PRO A 187 8.32 -12.69 11.47
C PRO A 187 8.30 -11.46 10.57
N THR A 188 7.22 -11.31 9.80
CA THR A 188 7.07 -10.23 8.83
C THR A 188 6.00 -9.24 9.27
N VAL A 189 6.32 -7.94 9.21
CA VAL A 189 5.43 -6.83 9.56
C VAL A 189 5.25 -5.95 8.33
N ALA A 190 4.02 -5.68 7.93
CA ALA A 190 3.71 -4.76 6.84
C ALA A 190 3.14 -3.45 7.37
N LEU A 191 3.70 -2.31 6.94
CA LEU A 191 3.12 -1.00 7.20
C LEU A 191 2.14 -0.66 6.08
N ILE A 192 0.87 -0.57 6.41
CA ILE A 192 -0.23 -0.18 5.51
C ILE A 192 -0.82 1.14 5.99
N GLY A 193 -1.41 1.91 5.09
CA GLY A 193 -2.08 3.14 5.50
C GLY A 193 -2.16 4.16 4.38
N TYR A 194 -2.84 5.24 4.68
CA TYR A 194 -3.04 6.33 3.74
C TYR A 194 -1.72 6.99 3.34
N THR A 195 -1.67 7.69 2.20
CA THR A 195 -0.51 8.49 1.84
C THR A 195 -0.24 9.54 2.91
N ASN A 196 1.02 9.80 3.19
CA ASN A 196 1.45 10.74 4.22
C ASN A 196 1.06 10.40 5.68
N ALA A 197 0.62 9.16 5.97
CA ALA A 197 0.40 8.71 7.36
C ALA A 197 1.71 8.50 8.15
N GLY A 198 2.86 8.65 7.51
CA GLY A 198 4.18 8.54 8.14
C GLY A 198 4.76 7.12 8.14
N LYS A 199 4.31 6.22 7.26
CA LYS A 199 4.81 4.83 7.15
C LYS A 199 6.33 4.74 7.01
N THR A 200 6.90 5.51 6.09
CA THR A 200 8.36 5.53 5.86
C THR A 200 9.12 6.09 7.07
N THR A 201 8.53 7.05 7.79
CA THR A 201 9.09 7.58 9.04
C THR A 201 9.10 6.51 10.12
N ILE A 202 8.00 5.75 10.26
CA ILE A 202 7.89 4.61 11.17
C ILE A 202 8.92 3.53 10.81
N LEU A 203 9.05 3.17 9.52
CA LEU A 203 10.07 2.20 9.06
C LEU A 203 11.47 2.66 9.46
N ASN A 204 11.80 3.95 9.25
CA ASN A 204 13.11 4.50 9.61
C ASN A 204 13.34 4.47 11.13
N ALA A 205 12.33 4.83 11.92
CA ALA A 205 12.40 4.83 13.38
C ALA A 205 12.60 3.40 13.94
N LEU A 206 11.83 2.42 13.44
CA LEU A 206 11.94 1.02 13.86
C LEU A 206 13.28 0.38 13.47
N SER A 207 13.83 0.74 12.30
CA SER A 207 15.09 0.17 11.79
C SER A 207 16.35 0.95 12.17
N GLY A 208 16.24 2.01 12.95
CA GLY A 208 17.36 2.87 13.34
C GLY A 208 18.04 3.62 12.19
N ALA A 209 17.42 3.67 11.01
CA ALA A 209 18.01 4.26 9.83
C ALA A 209 17.73 5.77 9.73
N LYS A 210 18.77 6.57 9.61
CA LYS A 210 18.68 8.00 9.36
C LYS A 210 18.45 8.31 7.87
N ARG A 211 17.22 8.15 7.37
CA ARG A 211 16.87 8.61 6.03
C ARG A 211 15.94 9.82 6.13
N SER A 212 16.23 10.87 5.35
CA SER A 212 15.35 12.04 5.22
C SER A 212 14.01 11.60 4.64
N THR A 213 12.93 11.88 5.35
CA THR A 213 11.54 11.75 4.85
C THR A 213 11.09 13.13 4.40
N LYS A 214 10.57 13.22 3.20
CA LYS A 214 9.97 14.46 2.67
C LYS A 214 8.46 14.36 2.77
N ASP A 215 7.81 15.46 3.08
CA ASP A 215 6.35 15.57 3.13
C ASP A 215 5.76 15.59 1.70
N ARG A 216 5.83 14.44 1.03
CA ARG A 216 5.31 14.24 -0.34
C ARG A 216 4.44 13.01 -0.40
N LEU A 217 3.33 13.10 -1.14
CA LEU A 217 2.48 11.95 -1.39
C LEU A 217 3.23 10.93 -2.29
N PHE A 218 3.08 9.66 -1.99
CA PHE A 218 3.73 8.55 -2.74
C PHE A 218 5.26 8.58 -2.75
N GLU A 219 5.89 9.00 -1.65
CA GLU A 219 7.35 8.92 -1.52
C GLU A 219 7.86 7.47 -1.70
N THR A 220 7.07 6.50 -1.27
CA THR A 220 7.35 5.07 -1.40
C THR A 220 6.44 4.43 -2.43
N LEU A 221 6.95 4.19 -3.63
CA LEU A 221 6.30 3.39 -4.67
C LEU A 221 6.75 1.93 -4.64
N GLN A 222 7.94 1.69 -4.13
CA GLN A 222 8.55 0.36 -3.99
C GLN A 222 8.43 -0.10 -2.56
N THR A 223 8.11 -1.38 -2.37
CA THR A 223 8.24 -1.99 -1.05
C THR A 223 9.68 -1.88 -0.56
N THR A 224 9.89 -1.16 0.51
CA THR A 224 11.19 -1.11 1.20
C THR A 224 11.14 -2.05 2.38
N THR A 225 11.96 -3.09 2.33
CA THR A 225 12.02 -4.10 3.38
C THR A 225 13.27 -3.90 4.21
N ARG A 226 13.16 -3.98 5.55
CA ARG A 226 14.27 -3.87 6.49
C ARG A 226 14.17 -4.87 7.62
N LEU A 227 15.31 -5.36 8.06
CA LEU A 227 15.44 -6.14 9.28
C LEU A 227 15.45 -5.17 10.47
N VAL A 228 14.67 -5.48 11.48
CA VAL A 228 14.73 -4.87 12.80
C VAL A 228 15.35 -5.92 13.72
N GLU A 229 16.57 -5.66 14.18
CA GLU A 229 17.29 -6.56 15.04
C GLU A 229 16.69 -6.54 16.44
N GLY A 230 16.37 -7.71 16.94
CA GLY A 230 15.96 -7.88 18.32
C GLY A 230 17.14 -7.59 19.25
N SER A 231 16.91 -6.82 20.29
CA SER A 231 18.00 -6.38 21.20
C SER A 231 18.64 -7.51 22.02
N GLY A 232 18.28 -8.77 21.81
CA GLY A 232 18.73 -9.90 22.63
C GLY A 232 18.38 -9.78 24.13
N ALA A 233 17.93 -8.59 24.53
CA ALA A 233 17.49 -8.29 25.87
C ALA A 233 16.05 -8.79 26.06
N THR A 234 15.77 -9.42 27.16
CA THR A 234 14.41 -9.68 27.61
C THR A 234 13.69 -8.35 27.83
N GLY A 235 12.49 -8.21 27.24
CA GLY A 235 11.63 -7.08 27.51
C GLY A 235 11.33 -6.90 29.00
N ARG A 236 10.61 -5.82 29.40
CA ARG A 236 10.17 -5.62 30.79
C ARG A 236 9.38 -6.81 31.34
N ASP A 237 8.83 -7.62 30.46
CA ASP A 237 8.05 -8.84 30.71
C ASP A 237 8.87 -10.14 30.64
N GLY A 238 10.19 -10.06 30.44
CA GLY A 238 11.07 -11.23 30.36
C GLY A 238 10.98 -12.01 29.05
N ALA A 239 10.21 -11.56 28.06
CA ALA A 239 10.06 -12.21 26.76
C ALA A 239 11.24 -11.88 25.84
N ALA A 240 11.70 -12.88 25.09
CA ALA A 240 12.73 -12.69 24.06
C ALA A 240 12.19 -11.75 22.96
N ARG A 241 13.03 -10.83 22.50
CA ARG A 241 12.75 -9.95 21.38
C ARG A 241 13.40 -10.50 20.11
N PRO A 242 12.67 -11.28 19.31
CA PRO A 242 13.22 -11.83 18.07
C PRO A 242 13.40 -10.73 17.02
N ASP A 243 14.33 -10.99 16.09
CA ASP A 243 14.40 -10.19 14.87
C ASP A 243 13.08 -10.31 14.10
N PHE A 244 12.70 -9.25 13.42
CA PHE A 244 11.56 -9.25 12.51
C PHE A 244 11.83 -8.35 11.30
N VAL A 245 11.11 -8.61 10.21
CA VAL A 245 11.25 -7.87 8.96
C VAL A 245 10.09 -6.90 8.82
N VAL A 246 10.37 -5.61 8.61
CA VAL A 246 9.36 -4.59 8.32
C VAL A 246 9.38 -4.23 6.85
N THR A 247 8.20 -4.19 6.24
CA THR A 247 8.01 -3.80 4.84
C THR A 247 7.11 -2.57 4.78
N ASP A 248 7.62 -1.47 4.22
CA ASP A 248 6.82 -0.29 3.86
C ASP A 248 6.11 -0.54 2.54
N THR A 249 4.81 -0.24 2.48
CA THR A 249 3.98 -0.45 1.28
C THR A 249 3.57 0.88 0.65
N VAL A 250 3.05 0.83 -0.57
CA VAL A 250 2.48 2.00 -1.24
C VAL A 250 1.34 2.58 -0.42
N GLY A 251 1.31 3.92 -0.29
CA GLY A 251 0.23 4.60 0.42
C GLY A 251 -1.08 4.58 -0.36
N PHE A 252 -2.18 4.39 0.36
CA PHE A 252 -3.53 4.48 -0.19
C PHE A 252 -3.96 5.94 -0.36
N ILE A 253 -4.84 6.18 -1.31
CA ILE A 253 -5.52 7.46 -1.54
C ILE A 253 -6.99 7.21 -1.87
N ARG A 254 -7.80 8.25 -1.76
CA ARG A 254 -9.18 8.22 -2.24
C ARG A 254 -9.23 8.13 -3.76
N LYS A 255 -10.26 7.46 -4.26
CA LYS A 255 -10.48 7.29 -5.71
C LYS A 255 -9.23 6.73 -6.41
N LEU A 256 -8.53 5.76 -5.75
CA LEU A 256 -7.41 5.07 -6.38
C LEU A 256 -7.91 4.37 -7.65
N PRO A 257 -7.32 4.64 -8.82
CA PRO A 257 -7.73 4.01 -10.07
C PRO A 257 -7.63 2.49 -10.01
N THR A 258 -8.69 1.79 -10.45
CA THR A 258 -8.73 0.32 -10.45
C THR A 258 -7.58 -0.29 -11.25
N GLN A 259 -7.16 0.36 -12.33
CA GLN A 259 -6.01 -0.01 -13.15
C GLN A 259 -4.72 -0.06 -12.31
N LEU A 260 -4.53 0.93 -11.44
CA LEU A 260 -3.37 0.97 -10.53
C LEU A 260 -3.48 -0.06 -9.41
N VAL A 261 -4.67 -0.29 -8.86
CA VAL A 261 -4.90 -1.33 -7.83
C VAL A 261 -4.46 -2.70 -8.36
N HIS A 262 -4.85 -3.05 -9.60
CA HIS A 262 -4.46 -4.31 -10.22
C HIS A 262 -2.96 -4.38 -10.53
N SER A 263 -2.38 -3.27 -10.99
CA SER A 263 -0.94 -3.19 -11.26
C SER A 263 -0.10 -3.32 -9.99
N PHE A 264 -0.54 -2.70 -8.88
CA PHE A 264 0.15 -2.76 -7.58
C PHE A 264 -0.32 -3.92 -6.67
N ALA A 265 -1.11 -4.85 -7.19
CA ALA A 265 -1.52 -6.04 -6.43
C ALA A 265 -0.32 -6.80 -5.83
N SER A 266 0.87 -6.74 -6.46
CA SER A 266 2.09 -7.36 -5.96
C SER A 266 2.60 -6.73 -4.65
N THR A 267 2.49 -5.40 -4.52
CA THR A 267 2.88 -4.68 -3.30
C THR A 267 1.85 -4.86 -2.18
N LEU A 268 0.57 -4.88 -2.55
CA LEU A 268 -0.54 -5.17 -1.63
C LEU A 268 -0.53 -6.63 -1.17
N THR A 269 -0.06 -7.56 -1.99
CA THR A 269 0.11 -8.97 -1.62
C THR A 269 1.10 -9.12 -0.46
N SER A 270 2.19 -8.34 -0.43
CA SER A 270 3.13 -8.34 0.69
C SER A 270 2.47 -7.93 2.02
N ALA A 271 1.53 -6.98 1.97
CA ALA A 271 0.74 -6.58 3.13
C ALA A 271 -0.22 -7.69 3.59
N ARG A 272 -0.86 -8.39 2.65
CA ARG A 272 -1.75 -9.50 2.95
C ARG A 272 -1.03 -10.71 3.55
N GLU A 273 0.17 -11.00 3.04
CA GLU A 273 0.94 -12.19 3.43
C GLU A 273 1.80 -11.97 4.68
N ALA A 274 1.85 -10.75 5.22
CA ALA A 274 2.58 -10.45 6.45
C ALA A 274 1.92 -11.11 7.68
N ASP A 275 2.74 -11.51 8.64
CA ASP A 275 2.27 -12.05 9.91
C ASP A 275 1.55 -11.00 10.74
N ILE A 276 2.00 -9.74 10.65
CA ILE A 276 1.41 -8.58 11.32
C ILE A 276 1.24 -7.46 10.31
N SER A 277 0.08 -6.82 10.31
CA SER A 277 -0.18 -5.61 9.55
C SER A 277 -0.36 -4.42 10.49
N VAL A 278 0.42 -3.37 10.29
CA VAL A 278 0.27 -2.11 11.03
C VAL A 278 -0.47 -1.11 10.15
N LEU A 279 -1.72 -0.84 10.49
CA LEU A 279 -2.54 0.17 9.82
C LEU A 279 -2.18 1.56 10.37
N CYS A 280 -1.34 2.27 9.63
CA CYS A 280 -0.87 3.61 9.99
C CYS A 280 -1.87 4.67 9.54
N ALA A 281 -2.30 5.54 10.44
CA ALA A 281 -3.17 6.66 10.15
C ALA A 281 -2.63 7.96 10.79
N ASP A 282 -2.88 9.10 10.13
CA ASP A 282 -2.50 10.42 10.62
C ASP A 282 -3.52 10.89 11.65
N ALA A 283 -3.13 10.90 12.93
CA ALA A 283 -4.01 11.31 14.02
C ALA A 283 -4.45 12.79 13.92
N ALA A 284 -3.66 13.63 13.23
CA ALA A 284 -3.96 15.04 13.02
C ALA A 284 -4.92 15.28 11.84
N SER A 285 -5.22 14.24 11.04
CA SER A 285 -6.16 14.37 9.93
C SER A 285 -7.59 14.61 10.42
N LEU A 286 -8.24 15.61 9.85
CA LEU A 286 -9.67 15.86 10.09
C LEU A 286 -10.54 14.74 9.50
N GLU A 287 -10.01 13.99 8.55
CA GLU A 287 -10.70 12.93 7.82
C GLU A 287 -10.21 11.51 8.24
N LEU A 288 -9.63 11.40 9.45
CA LEU A 288 -9.02 10.17 9.99
C LEU A 288 -9.91 8.93 9.83
N ALA A 289 -11.19 9.03 10.19
CA ALA A 289 -12.13 7.89 10.10
C ALA A 289 -12.34 7.45 8.64
N ASP A 290 -12.44 8.41 7.73
CA ASP A 290 -12.63 8.14 6.30
C ASP A 290 -11.37 7.57 5.66
N GLU A 291 -10.18 8.02 6.08
CA GLU A 291 -8.90 7.47 5.63
C GLU A 291 -8.76 6.01 6.05
N ILE A 292 -9.03 5.68 7.32
CA ILE A 292 -9.04 4.31 7.83
C ILE A 292 -10.03 3.45 7.04
N SER A 293 -11.28 3.94 6.86
CA SER A 293 -12.32 3.21 6.14
C SER A 293 -11.95 2.98 4.66
N THR A 294 -11.30 3.97 4.02
CA THR A 294 -10.85 3.87 2.64
C THR A 294 -9.80 2.78 2.47
N VAL A 295 -8.80 2.71 3.36
CA VAL A 295 -7.77 1.65 3.32
C VAL A 295 -8.41 0.28 3.51
N THR A 296 -9.24 0.12 4.53
CA THR A 296 -9.89 -1.16 4.83
C THR A 296 -10.79 -1.62 3.68
N ARG A 297 -11.58 -0.72 3.11
CA ARG A 297 -12.44 -1.02 1.96
C ARG A 297 -11.64 -1.42 0.73
N THR A 298 -10.59 -0.67 0.39
CA THR A 298 -9.76 -0.98 -0.79
C THR A 298 -9.07 -2.34 -0.66
N LEU A 299 -8.62 -2.71 0.54
CA LEU A 299 -8.07 -4.04 0.80
C LEU A 299 -9.14 -5.13 0.59
N SER A 300 -10.35 -4.93 1.11
CA SER A 300 -11.47 -5.87 0.95
C SER A 300 -11.90 -6.01 -0.51
N GLU A 301 -11.96 -4.92 -1.26
CA GLU A 301 -12.29 -4.91 -2.69
C GLU A 301 -11.21 -5.61 -3.54
N THR A 302 -9.93 -5.44 -3.16
CA THR A 302 -8.80 -6.01 -3.91
C THR A 302 -8.67 -7.52 -3.72
N PHE A 303 -8.90 -8.01 -2.50
CA PHE A 303 -8.66 -9.41 -2.14
C PHE A 303 -9.94 -10.23 -1.92
N GLY A 304 -11.11 -9.59 -1.97
CA GLY A 304 -12.42 -10.19 -1.68
C GLY A 304 -12.75 -10.20 -0.18
N PRO A 305 -14.04 -10.39 0.19
CA PRO A 305 -14.50 -10.29 1.56
C PRO A 305 -13.84 -11.29 2.52
N ASP A 306 -13.52 -12.49 2.03
CA ASP A 306 -12.88 -13.55 2.83
C ASP A 306 -11.36 -13.44 2.87
N ASN A 307 -10.75 -12.73 1.91
CA ASN A 307 -9.30 -12.58 1.75
C ASN A 307 -8.83 -11.11 1.91
N GLY A 308 -9.74 -10.17 2.15
CA GLY A 308 -9.46 -8.74 2.25
C GLY A 308 -8.88 -8.30 3.59
N THR A 309 -9.02 -9.12 4.63
CA THR A 309 -8.30 -8.94 5.89
C THR A 309 -6.89 -9.50 5.76
N PRO A 310 -5.88 -8.83 6.34
CA PRO A 310 -4.56 -9.40 6.48
C PRO A 310 -4.64 -10.79 7.11
N MET A 311 -3.83 -11.75 6.65
CA MET A 311 -3.82 -13.11 7.21
C MET A 311 -3.33 -13.14 8.66
N GLY A 312 -2.65 -12.07 9.10
CA GLY A 312 -2.12 -11.91 10.44
C GLY A 312 -2.92 -10.93 11.31
N THR A 313 -2.36 -10.61 12.46
CA THR A 313 -2.90 -9.61 13.40
C THR A 313 -2.79 -8.21 12.80
N THR A 314 -3.84 -7.39 12.95
CA THR A 314 -3.82 -5.98 12.54
C THR A 314 -3.69 -5.08 13.75
N ILE A 315 -2.70 -4.19 13.77
CA ILE A 315 -2.48 -3.16 14.78
C ILE A 315 -2.88 -1.82 14.17
N LEU A 316 -3.84 -1.11 14.76
CA LEU A 316 -4.12 0.28 14.39
C LEU A 316 -3.10 1.20 15.05
N CYS A 317 -2.35 1.96 14.25
CA CYS A 317 -1.34 2.90 14.70
C CYS A 317 -1.75 4.33 14.32
N LEU A 318 -2.06 5.16 15.30
CA LEU A 318 -2.34 6.58 15.15
C LEU A 318 -1.03 7.36 15.35
N ASN A 319 -0.48 7.85 14.24
CA ASN A 319 0.78 8.57 14.20
C ASN A 319 0.57 10.09 14.24
N LYS A 320 1.65 10.83 14.48
CA LYS A 320 1.71 12.32 14.53
C LYS A 320 0.93 12.93 15.71
N ILE A 321 0.88 12.24 16.83
CA ILE A 321 0.23 12.76 18.05
C ILE A 321 0.91 14.02 18.59
N ASP A 322 2.17 14.28 18.23
CA ASP A 322 2.93 15.49 18.54
C ASP A 322 2.30 16.77 17.96
N LEU A 323 1.43 16.65 16.97
CA LEU A 323 0.69 17.77 16.37
C LEU A 323 -0.64 18.05 17.07
N LEU A 324 -1.02 17.28 18.08
CA LEU A 324 -2.32 17.35 18.74
C LEU A 324 -2.25 17.94 20.13
N ALA A 325 -3.33 18.65 20.53
CA ALA A 325 -3.57 19.00 21.91
C ALA A 325 -3.99 17.77 22.73
N GLU A 326 -3.75 17.80 24.05
CA GLU A 326 -4.04 16.67 24.93
C GLU A 326 -5.53 16.28 24.97
N GLU A 327 -6.44 17.26 24.80
CA GLU A 327 -7.88 16.99 24.71
C GLU A 327 -8.17 16.07 23.54
N ARG A 328 -7.59 16.35 22.39
CA ARG A 328 -7.79 15.55 21.17
C ARG A 328 -7.21 14.15 21.31
N ILE A 329 -6.07 14.01 21.95
CA ILE A 329 -5.47 12.70 22.24
C ILE A 329 -6.40 11.88 23.12
N ARG A 330 -7.02 12.48 24.15
CA ARG A 330 -7.99 11.81 25.03
C ARG A 330 -9.24 11.36 24.27
N GLU A 331 -9.78 12.19 23.38
CA GLU A 331 -10.91 11.83 22.51
C GLU A 331 -10.58 10.64 21.60
N LEU A 332 -9.41 10.68 20.94
CA LEU A 332 -8.97 9.60 20.08
C LEU A 332 -8.75 8.30 20.85
N ARG A 333 -8.19 8.37 22.06
CA ARG A 333 -8.00 7.19 22.92
C ARG A 333 -9.33 6.59 23.34
N ALA A 334 -10.34 7.41 23.61
CA ALA A 334 -11.68 6.93 23.92
C ALA A 334 -12.38 6.31 22.69
N LYS A 335 -12.15 6.88 21.49
CA LYS A 335 -12.75 6.39 20.24
C LYS A 335 -12.06 5.14 19.70
N TYR A 336 -10.76 5.01 19.89
CA TYR A 336 -9.92 3.90 19.40
C TYR A 336 -9.10 3.32 20.56
N PRO A 337 -9.74 2.59 21.51
CA PRO A 337 -9.08 2.13 22.73
C PRO A 337 -7.91 1.16 22.48
N ASP A 338 -7.98 0.37 21.40
CA ASP A 338 -6.96 -0.61 21.02
C ASP A 338 -5.88 -0.04 20.08
N ALA A 339 -5.96 1.26 19.75
CA ALA A 339 -4.99 1.87 18.87
C ALA A 339 -3.71 2.25 19.62
N VAL A 340 -2.58 1.95 19.00
CA VAL A 340 -1.27 2.43 19.44
C VAL A 340 -1.08 3.87 18.96
N MET A 341 -0.80 4.78 19.89
CA MET A 341 -0.62 6.20 19.58
C MET A 341 0.85 6.58 19.69
N ILE A 342 1.44 7.08 18.58
CA ILE A 342 2.85 7.42 18.50
C ILE A 342 3.09 8.78 17.83
N SER A 343 4.28 9.32 18.06
CA SER A 343 4.94 10.25 17.16
C SER A 343 6.19 9.57 16.60
N ALA A 344 6.16 9.18 15.33
CA ALA A 344 7.29 8.51 14.70
C ALA A 344 8.56 9.37 14.67
N LEU A 345 8.44 10.68 14.87
CA LEU A 345 9.57 11.62 15.00
C LEU A 345 10.19 11.60 16.39
N GLN A 346 9.40 11.27 17.43
CA GLN A 346 9.85 11.24 18.83
C GLN A 346 10.25 9.83 19.28
N GLY A 347 9.72 8.80 18.64
CA GLY A 347 10.00 7.39 18.90
C GLY A 347 8.83 6.47 18.58
N CYS A 348 9.11 5.17 18.51
CA CYS A 348 8.13 4.13 18.18
C CYS A 348 8.10 3.00 19.22
N GLU A 349 8.51 3.27 20.46
CA GLU A 349 8.66 2.26 21.50
C GLU A 349 7.36 1.52 21.81
N ASP A 350 6.23 2.25 21.90
CA ASP A 350 4.92 1.65 22.17
C ASP A 350 4.47 0.76 21.02
N LEU A 351 4.70 1.19 19.77
CA LEU A 351 4.42 0.37 18.60
C LEU A 351 5.32 -0.86 18.55
N LEU A 352 6.59 -0.72 18.90
CA LEU A 352 7.54 -1.81 18.95
C LEU A 352 7.15 -2.86 20.00
N GLN A 353 6.67 -2.42 21.17
CA GLN A 353 6.15 -3.31 22.20
C GLN A 353 4.92 -4.08 21.72
N GLU A 354 3.97 -3.42 21.06
CA GLU A 354 2.75 -4.06 20.55
C GLU A 354 3.07 -5.06 19.42
N ILE A 355 4.06 -4.75 18.55
CA ILE A 355 4.54 -5.70 17.55
C ILE A 355 5.12 -6.94 18.23
N TYR A 356 5.97 -6.79 19.26
CA TYR A 356 6.52 -7.95 19.99
C TYR A 356 5.44 -8.75 20.71
N ALA A 357 4.46 -8.10 21.35
CA ALA A 357 3.32 -8.76 21.97
C ALA A 357 2.52 -9.58 20.95
N SER A 358 2.29 -9.00 19.76
CA SER A 358 1.61 -9.67 18.64
C SER A 358 2.42 -10.85 18.11
N ILE A 359 3.75 -10.72 17.96
CA ILE A 359 4.64 -11.84 17.56
C ILE A 359 4.57 -12.97 18.60
N ALA A 360 4.61 -12.64 19.88
CA ALA A 360 4.54 -13.61 20.97
C ALA A 360 3.20 -14.36 20.98
N SER A 361 2.08 -13.65 20.73
CA SER A 361 0.74 -14.23 20.70
C SER A 361 0.51 -15.21 19.54
N GLN A 362 1.26 -15.04 18.44
CA GLN A 362 1.19 -15.92 17.27
C GLN A 362 2.07 -17.17 17.40
N ARG A 363 2.86 -17.26 18.45
CA ARG A 363 3.67 -18.46 18.73
C ARG A 363 2.85 -19.49 19.49
N GLN A 364 2.97 -20.73 19.08
CA GLN A 364 2.33 -21.87 19.75
C GLN A 364 3.36 -22.62 20.58
N ARG A 365 3.06 -22.73 21.88
CA ARG A 365 3.85 -23.59 22.76
C ARG A 365 3.57 -25.06 22.48
N MET A 366 4.62 -25.87 22.35
CA MET A 366 4.51 -27.30 22.17
C MET A 366 5.72 -28.03 22.75
N ALA A 367 5.47 -29.24 23.22
CA ALA A 367 6.51 -30.18 23.64
C ALA A 367 6.82 -31.09 22.45
N LEU A 368 8.09 -31.15 22.05
CA LEU A 368 8.58 -31.92 20.92
C LEU A 368 9.59 -32.93 21.38
N LEU A 369 9.43 -34.20 21.02
CA LEU A 369 10.45 -35.24 21.15
C LEU A 369 11.05 -35.49 19.77
N ILE A 370 12.27 -35.01 19.54
CA ILE A 370 12.96 -35.18 18.27
C ILE A 370 13.94 -36.35 18.38
N PRO A 371 13.74 -37.44 17.59
CA PRO A 371 14.63 -38.58 17.60
C PRO A 371 16.09 -38.18 17.31
N HIS A 372 17.06 -38.87 17.93
CA HIS A 372 18.48 -38.62 17.67
C HIS A 372 18.87 -38.83 16.20
N SER A 373 18.09 -39.61 15.45
CA SER A 373 18.27 -39.84 14.02
C SER A 373 17.94 -38.63 13.15
N ASP A 374 17.12 -37.65 13.65
CA ASP A 374 16.72 -36.46 12.89
C ASP A 374 17.36 -35.19 13.46
N TYR A 375 18.69 -35.18 13.47
CA TYR A 375 19.48 -34.02 13.88
C TYR A 375 19.14 -32.74 13.05
N ALA A 376 18.74 -32.92 11.80
CA ALA A 376 18.40 -31.81 10.92
C ALA A 376 17.13 -31.07 11.38
N ALA A 377 16.13 -31.79 11.91
CA ALA A 377 14.94 -31.19 12.50
C ALA A 377 15.26 -30.40 13.76
N ALA A 378 16.09 -30.99 14.65
CA ALA A 378 16.58 -30.32 15.87
C ALA A 378 17.38 -29.05 15.53
N SER A 379 18.32 -29.13 14.59
CA SER A 379 19.14 -27.98 14.18
C SER A 379 18.31 -26.81 13.63
N ARG A 380 17.27 -27.10 12.85
CA ARG A 380 16.36 -26.06 12.33
C ARG A 380 15.54 -25.38 13.42
N LEU A 381 15.19 -26.09 14.50
CA LEU A 381 14.47 -25.50 15.63
C LEU A 381 15.25 -24.37 16.30
N TYR A 382 16.57 -24.49 16.41
CA TYR A 382 17.41 -23.44 17.04
C TYR A 382 17.34 -22.10 16.30
N GLY A 383 17.01 -22.09 15.00
CA GLY A 383 16.85 -20.86 14.21
C GLY A 383 15.42 -20.32 14.17
N LEU A 384 14.41 -21.15 14.57
CA LEU A 384 13.00 -20.83 14.40
C LEU A 384 12.24 -20.68 15.73
N ALA A 385 12.61 -21.52 16.71
CA ALA A 385 11.90 -21.66 17.96
C ALA A 385 12.56 -20.91 19.09
N GLU A 386 11.74 -20.39 19.99
CA GLU A 386 12.18 -20.04 21.34
C GLU A 386 12.17 -21.30 22.18
N ILE A 387 13.35 -21.73 22.65
CA ILE A 387 13.52 -22.96 23.41
C ILE A 387 13.44 -22.63 24.89
N HIS A 388 12.40 -23.13 25.57
CA HIS A 388 12.21 -22.92 27.00
C HIS A 388 12.93 -23.97 27.86
N THR A 389 12.85 -25.23 27.44
CA THR A 389 13.57 -26.35 28.11
C THR A 389 14.09 -27.34 27.08
N ARG A 390 15.21 -27.97 27.40
CA ARG A 390 15.80 -29.03 26.59
C ARG A 390 16.32 -30.13 27.51
N GLU A 391 15.95 -31.37 27.22
CA GLU A 391 16.36 -32.54 27.93
C GLU A 391 16.75 -33.66 26.94
N ASN A 392 17.89 -34.31 27.17
CA ASN A 392 18.28 -35.46 26.36
C ASN A 392 17.69 -36.73 27.00
N THR A 393 16.88 -37.45 26.25
CA THR A 393 16.27 -38.73 26.64
C THR A 393 16.86 -39.87 25.80
N PRO A 394 16.67 -41.14 26.16
CA PRO A 394 17.13 -42.26 25.34
C PRO A 394 16.53 -42.27 23.93
N ASP A 395 15.30 -41.81 23.77
CA ASP A 395 14.56 -41.82 22.53
C ASP A 395 14.79 -40.59 21.63
N GLY A 396 15.41 -39.55 22.18
CA GLY A 396 15.64 -38.30 21.44
C GLY A 396 15.85 -37.09 22.35
N VAL A 397 15.73 -35.92 21.80
CA VAL A 397 15.80 -34.64 22.52
C VAL A 397 14.38 -34.14 22.78
N LEU A 398 13.99 -34.10 24.06
CA LEU A 398 12.73 -33.48 24.49
C LEU A 398 12.95 -31.96 24.59
N MET A 399 12.13 -31.19 23.89
CA MET A 399 12.24 -29.75 23.86
C MET A 399 10.87 -29.12 24.06
N ASN A 400 10.76 -28.20 25.03
CA ASN A 400 9.64 -27.29 25.12
C ASN A 400 9.97 -26.03 24.32
N VAL A 401 9.17 -25.76 23.32
CA VAL A 401 9.43 -24.67 22.38
C VAL A 401 8.20 -23.82 22.11
N SER A 402 8.41 -22.56 21.81
CA SER A 402 7.40 -21.68 21.20
C SER A 402 7.74 -21.50 19.72
N LEU A 403 6.88 -21.99 18.84
CA LEU A 403 7.03 -21.94 17.38
C LEU A 403 6.03 -20.98 16.76
N PRO A 404 6.40 -20.24 15.68
CA PRO A 404 5.43 -19.55 14.84
C PRO A 404 4.40 -20.55 14.32
N ARG A 405 3.13 -20.14 14.24
CA ARG A 405 2.04 -20.99 13.72
C ARG A 405 2.32 -21.54 12.31
N SER A 406 2.99 -20.74 11.48
CA SER A 406 3.39 -21.14 10.13
C SER A 406 4.36 -22.32 10.10
N ALA A 407 5.16 -22.50 11.14
CA ALA A 407 6.15 -23.58 11.24
C ALA A 407 5.62 -24.83 11.97
N THR A 408 4.51 -24.75 12.70
CA THR A 408 4.00 -25.84 13.55
C THR A 408 3.67 -27.10 12.78
N ALA A 409 3.11 -26.98 11.56
CA ALA A 409 2.72 -28.13 10.74
C ALA A 409 3.86 -29.11 10.49
N ARG A 410 5.10 -28.63 10.35
CA ARG A 410 6.31 -29.45 10.13
C ARG A 410 6.69 -30.30 11.34
N TYR A 411 6.34 -29.84 12.55
CA TYR A 411 6.72 -30.48 13.81
C TYR A 411 5.60 -31.30 14.45
N ILE A 412 4.42 -31.38 13.82
CA ILE A 412 3.31 -32.24 14.27
C ILE A 412 3.78 -33.68 14.54
N PRO A 413 4.63 -34.32 13.70
CA PRO A 413 5.08 -35.70 13.94
C PRO A 413 5.92 -35.89 15.21
N TYR A 414 6.47 -34.80 15.76
CA TYR A 414 7.34 -34.83 16.95
C TYR A 414 6.62 -34.39 18.22
N ILE A 415 5.32 -34.02 18.14
CA ILE A 415 4.55 -33.60 19.30
C ILE A 415 4.43 -34.79 20.28
N THR A 416 4.86 -34.56 21.52
CA THR A 416 4.62 -35.51 22.60
C THR A 416 3.51 -35.01 23.52
N THR A 417 2.63 -35.94 23.92
CA THR A 417 1.56 -35.70 24.89
C THR A 417 2.02 -35.84 26.33
N ASP A 418 3.27 -36.24 26.53
CA ASP A 418 3.83 -36.41 27.87
C ASP A 418 4.11 -35.04 28.50
N ASN A 419 3.14 -34.55 29.24
CA ASN A 419 3.09 -33.24 29.88
C ASN A 419 3.84 -33.27 31.24
N THR A 420 4.80 -34.18 31.42
CA THR A 420 5.68 -34.24 32.58
C THR A 420 6.84 -33.25 32.45
N VAL A 421 6.47 -31.97 32.34
CA VAL A 421 7.44 -30.89 32.52
C VAL A 421 7.53 -30.57 33.99
N PRO A 422 8.69 -30.71 34.62
CA PRO A 422 8.90 -30.18 35.97
C PRO A 422 8.63 -28.67 35.93
N ARG A 423 7.70 -28.20 36.75
CA ARG A 423 7.57 -26.78 37.00
C ARG A 423 8.91 -26.25 37.46
N PRO A 424 9.43 -25.11 36.99
CA PRO A 424 10.68 -24.56 37.49
C PRO A 424 10.59 -24.44 38.99
N ASN A 425 11.56 -25.04 39.66
CA ASN A 425 11.66 -25.07 41.12
C ASN A 425 11.85 -23.62 41.61
N PRO A 426 10.95 -23.04 42.43
CA PRO A 426 11.07 -21.65 42.87
C PRO A 426 12.28 -21.35 43.77
N SER A 427 13.15 -22.35 44.03
CA SER A 427 14.25 -22.25 44.99
C SER A 427 15.64 -21.95 44.41
N GLU A 428 15.79 -21.71 43.07
CA GLU A 428 17.12 -21.35 42.53
C GLU A 428 17.31 -19.82 42.27
N LYS A 429 16.60 -18.99 43.01
CA LYS A 429 16.95 -17.56 43.13
C LYS A 429 17.64 -17.33 44.47
N LYS A 430 18.89 -17.78 44.64
CA LYS A 430 19.85 -17.27 45.63
C LYS A 430 21.23 -17.93 45.38
N SER A 431 22.06 -17.28 44.64
CA SER A 431 23.51 -17.13 44.88
C SER A 431 24.04 -16.15 43.85
#